data_a1f12db5f58e22531e1c1cbdbd417cf4
#
_entry.id   a1f12db5f58e22531e1c1cbdbd417cf4
#
_cell.length_a   1.000
_cell.length_b   1.000
_cell.length_c   1.000
_cell.angle_alpha   90.00
_cell.angle_beta   90.00
_cell.angle_gamma   90.00
#
_symmetry.space_group_name_H-M   'P 1'
#
loop_
_entity.id
_entity.type
_entity.pdbx_description
1 polymer ?
#
loop_
_entity_poly.entity_id
_entity_poly.type
_entity_poly.pdbx_seq_one_letter_code
_entity_poly.pdbx_strand_id
1 'polypeptide(L)'
;MDFYTNVTPHGDFLHIRGFQNGERFSERIKYQPRLYFPFKGQCTHNSLDGKGLMPKSYNTIREARSAIKRYEEHKNFVYGTDRFQYQFISDKYSGTVEYDKDKLRIYTIDIEVESEHGFPNVEDHAEKMICITIKDQVKKQILVWGLADYKPKQDNVHYIKCIDEKDLLIKFIKFWKEYTPDIITGWNSKYFDIPYLVRRIDKILGETVKNKMSPWGQVMEDSTYYMGKTQTYFRLHGIAQLDYLQLYQKFTIKNQESYKLDHIGFVELGETKDDNPYDTFKEWYQQDIQSFIDYNIQDVELVDRLEDRLQLIELAITMAYNAKVNYEDVFSQVRMWDTIIYNELLKTNTIVPMRDMNPQSKELVGAYVKEPITGFHDWVVSFDLNSLYPHLIMQYNISPETILSDRKDVLIDELLLSLIHISEPTRRL
;
A
#
# COMPACT_ATOMS: atom_id res chain seq x y z
N MET A 1 0.29 18.28 17.29
CA MET A 1 -0.37 17.42 16.30
C MET A 1 -0.18 15.98 16.71
N ASP A 2 -1.24 15.20 16.65
CA ASP A 2 -1.24 13.79 16.99
C ASP A 2 -1.63 13.00 15.76
N PHE A 3 -0.72 12.16 15.26
CA PHE A 3 -0.96 11.34 14.08
C PHE A 3 -0.23 10.00 14.16
N TYR A 4 -0.79 8.98 13.55
CA TYR A 4 -0.17 7.66 13.47
C TYR A 4 0.64 7.53 12.18
N THR A 5 1.71 6.73 12.22
CA THR A 5 2.45 6.33 11.02
C THR A 5 2.23 4.85 10.67
N ASN A 6 1.88 4.05 11.66
CA ASN A 6 1.53 2.64 11.45
C ASN A 6 0.74 2.08 12.63
N VAL A 7 -0.28 1.26 12.34
CA VAL A 7 -1.06 0.50 13.34
C VAL A 7 -1.19 -0.93 12.85
N THR A 8 -0.53 -1.87 13.51
CA THR A 8 -0.51 -3.27 13.10
C THR A 8 -0.96 -4.19 14.23
N PRO A 9 -1.92 -5.13 13.98
CA PRO A 9 -2.33 -6.11 14.97
C PRO A 9 -1.28 -7.22 15.11
N HIS A 10 -0.97 -7.58 16.37
CA HIS A 10 -0.14 -8.72 16.70
C HIS A 10 -0.68 -9.46 17.91
N GLY A 11 -1.23 -10.65 17.71
CA GLY A 11 -1.94 -11.40 18.75
C GLY A 11 -3.14 -10.62 19.29
N ASP A 12 -3.15 -10.35 20.59
CA ASP A 12 -4.20 -9.58 21.28
C ASP A 12 -3.86 -8.09 21.42
N PHE A 13 -2.79 -7.63 20.77
CA PHE A 13 -2.30 -6.27 20.88
C PHE A 13 -2.35 -5.55 19.53
N LEU A 14 -2.42 -4.23 19.60
CA LEU A 14 -2.07 -3.35 18.51
C LEU A 14 -0.71 -2.72 18.80
N HIS A 15 0.18 -2.80 17.83
CA HIS A 15 1.43 -2.06 17.82
C HIS A 15 1.21 -0.78 17.05
N ILE A 16 1.58 0.35 17.65
CA ILE A 16 1.28 1.67 17.12
C ILE A 16 2.56 2.49 17.09
N ARG A 17 2.78 3.17 15.97
CA ARG A 17 3.80 4.22 15.83
C ARG A 17 3.15 5.49 15.37
N GLY A 18 3.72 6.63 15.75
CA GLY A 18 3.21 7.93 15.37
C GLY A 18 3.85 9.06 16.16
N PHE A 19 3.11 10.15 16.24
CA PHE A 19 3.48 11.35 16.99
C PHE A 19 2.35 11.75 17.93
N GLN A 20 2.73 12.10 19.16
CA GLN A 20 1.83 12.62 20.17
C GLN A 20 2.44 13.86 20.80
N ASN A 21 1.72 14.97 20.83
CA ASN A 21 2.21 16.28 21.27
C ASN A 21 3.52 16.70 20.54
N GLY A 22 3.68 16.24 19.30
CA GLY A 22 4.87 16.52 18.49
C GLY A 22 6.07 15.61 18.75
N GLU A 23 5.99 14.68 19.69
CA GLU A 23 7.03 13.70 19.99
C GLU A 23 6.70 12.34 19.38
N ARG A 24 7.74 11.66 18.89
CA ARG A 24 7.62 10.32 18.31
C ARG A 24 7.34 9.29 19.40
N PHE A 25 6.38 8.42 19.18
CA PHE A 25 6.09 7.30 20.08
C PHE A 25 6.02 5.96 19.34
N SER A 26 6.23 4.89 20.08
CA SER A 26 6.01 3.51 19.65
C SER A 26 5.47 2.73 20.85
N GLU A 27 4.24 2.24 20.74
CA GLU A 27 3.51 1.63 21.85
C GLU A 27 2.91 0.29 21.45
N ARG A 28 2.69 -0.55 22.44
CA ARG A 28 1.95 -1.80 22.34
C ARG A 28 0.78 -1.74 23.31
N ILE A 29 -0.43 -1.70 22.76
CA ILE A 29 -1.66 -1.62 23.55
C ILE A 29 -2.48 -2.90 23.45
N LYS A 30 -3.12 -3.30 24.56
CA LYS A 30 -4.15 -4.32 24.56
C LYS A 30 -5.44 -3.68 24.07
N TYR A 31 -5.98 -4.18 22.96
CA TYR A 31 -7.17 -3.61 22.35
C TYR A 31 -8.42 -4.42 22.68
N GLN A 32 -9.54 -3.73 22.90
CA GLN A 32 -10.84 -4.31 23.18
C GLN A 32 -11.78 -4.06 21.98
N PRO A 33 -11.85 -5.00 21.03
CA PRO A 33 -12.70 -4.83 19.84
C PRO A 33 -14.19 -4.78 20.17
N ARG A 34 -14.94 -4.06 19.34
CA ARG A 34 -16.40 -4.04 19.37
C ARG A 34 -16.96 -4.75 18.14
N LEU A 35 -17.94 -5.60 18.38
CA LEU A 35 -18.82 -6.20 17.37
C LEU A 35 -20.26 -5.83 17.67
N TYR A 36 -21.13 -5.90 16.67
CA TYR A 36 -22.52 -5.53 16.81
C TYR A 36 -23.41 -6.71 16.44
N PHE A 37 -24.50 -6.87 17.20
CA PHE A 37 -25.40 -8.03 17.04
C PHE A 37 -26.85 -7.55 17.00
N PRO A 38 -27.72 -8.23 16.19
CA PRO A 38 -29.15 -7.95 16.19
C PRO A 38 -29.76 -8.11 17.58
N PHE A 39 -30.60 -7.13 17.97
CA PHE A 39 -31.25 -7.11 19.26
C PHE A 39 -32.70 -6.63 19.12
N LYS A 40 -33.64 -7.27 19.85
CA LYS A 40 -35.07 -6.97 19.76
C LYS A 40 -35.56 -5.89 20.74
N GLY A 41 -34.67 -5.29 21.53
CA GLY A 41 -34.98 -4.23 22.48
C GLY A 41 -34.61 -2.84 21.97
N GLN A 42 -34.46 -1.88 22.89
CA GLN A 42 -33.94 -0.57 22.55
C GLN A 42 -32.51 -0.68 22.08
N CYS A 43 -32.25 -0.21 20.88
CA CYS A 43 -30.94 -0.33 20.20
C CYS A 43 -30.25 1.03 20.11
N THR A 44 -28.94 1.03 20.16
CA THR A 44 -28.11 2.22 19.99
C THR A 44 -27.63 2.42 18.55
N HIS A 45 -27.65 1.35 17.75
CA HIS A 45 -27.22 1.34 16.36
C HIS A 45 -28.23 0.57 15.50
N ASN A 46 -28.15 0.78 14.20
CA ASN A 46 -28.96 0.09 13.21
C ASN A 46 -28.06 -0.52 12.12
N SER A 47 -28.52 -1.58 11.48
CA SER A 47 -27.92 -2.07 10.25
C SER A 47 -28.44 -1.26 9.04
N LEU A 48 -27.81 -1.45 7.87
CA LEU A 48 -28.28 -0.84 6.61
C LEU A 48 -29.71 -1.23 6.25
N ASP A 49 -30.15 -2.43 6.61
CA ASP A 49 -31.51 -2.93 6.39
C ASP A 49 -32.47 -2.63 7.56
N GLY A 50 -32.10 -1.71 8.46
CA GLY A 50 -32.95 -1.19 9.51
C GLY A 50 -33.10 -2.08 10.76
N LYS A 51 -32.34 -3.18 10.87
CA LYS A 51 -32.34 -4.02 12.08
C LYS A 51 -31.65 -3.30 13.24
N GLY A 52 -32.29 -3.29 14.42
CA GLY A 52 -31.67 -2.77 15.63
C GLY A 52 -30.44 -3.59 16.05
N LEU A 53 -29.36 -2.91 16.39
CA LEU A 53 -28.09 -3.51 16.77
C LEU A 53 -27.62 -3.01 18.15
N MET A 54 -26.99 -3.93 18.90
CA MET A 54 -26.32 -3.61 20.17
C MET A 54 -24.82 -3.94 20.07
N PRO A 55 -23.94 -3.01 20.52
CA PRO A 55 -22.52 -3.26 20.59
C PRO A 55 -22.18 -4.26 21.71
N LYS A 56 -21.18 -5.10 21.44
CA LYS A 56 -20.57 -5.97 22.44
C LYS A 56 -19.04 -5.83 22.34
N SER A 57 -18.42 -5.38 23.42
CA SER A 57 -16.96 -5.33 23.53
C SER A 57 -16.40 -6.68 23.99
N TYR A 58 -15.22 -7.01 23.48
CA TYR A 58 -14.45 -8.20 23.85
C TYR A 58 -13.16 -7.77 24.54
N ASN A 59 -12.68 -8.58 25.47
CA ASN A 59 -11.45 -8.27 26.21
C ASN A 59 -10.18 -8.38 25.36
N THR A 60 -10.25 -9.17 24.28
CA THR A 60 -9.10 -9.42 23.40
C THR A 60 -9.52 -9.56 21.96
N ILE A 61 -8.57 -9.32 21.04
CA ILE A 61 -8.74 -9.55 19.61
C ILE A 61 -9.07 -11.02 19.32
N ARG A 62 -8.43 -11.94 20.05
CA ARG A 62 -8.65 -13.38 19.90
C ARG A 62 -10.08 -13.77 20.27
N GLU A 63 -10.61 -13.26 21.38
CA GLU A 63 -11.99 -13.48 21.78
C GLU A 63 -12.99 -12.99 20.72
N ALA A 64 -12.76 -11.79 20.18
CA ALA A 64 -13.59 -11.23 19.12
C ALA A 64 -13.56 -12.09 17.86
N ARG A 65 -12.39 -12.50 17.39
CA ARG A 65 -12.24 -13.41 16.23
C ARG A 65 -12.91 -14.76 16.46
N SER A 66 -12.78 -15.33 17.66
CA SER A 66 -13.45 -16.57 18.03
C SER A 66 -14.97 -16.42 18.06
N ALA A 67 -15.47 -15.24 18.45
CA ALA A 67 -16.89 -14.94 18.38
C ALA A 67 -17.37 -14.86 16.93
N ILE A 68 -16.68 -14.13 16.05
CA ILE A 68 -16.99 -14.04 14.62
C ILE A 68 -17.14 -15.45 14.06
N LYS A 69 -16.12 -16.31 14.22
CA LYS A 69 -16.12 -17.68 13.70
C LYS A 69 -17.31 -18.49 14.18
N ARG A 70 -17.66 -18.45 15.48
CA ARG A 70 -18.82 -19.15 16.03
C ARG A 70 -20.14 -18.68 15.44
N TYR A 71 -20.30 -17.39 15.20
CA TYR A 71 -21.52 -16.85 14.60
C TYR A 71 -21.65 -17.22 13.13
N GLU A 72 -20.55 -17.25 12.38
CA GLU A 72 -20.48 -17.71 10.99
C GLU A 72 -20.89 -19.19 10.88
N GLU A 73 -20.38 -20.06 11.76
CA GLU A 73 -20.75 -21.50 11.83
C GLU A 73 -22.25 -21.71 12.02
N HIS A 74 -22.92 -20.82 12.74
CA HIS A 74 -24.37 -20.88 12.98
C HIS A 74 -25.18 -20.05 11.97
N LYS A 75 -24.56 -19.51 10.89
CA LYS A 75 -25.20 -18.64 9.89
C LYS A 75 -25.90 -17.41 10.48
N ASN A 76 -25.40 -16.93 11.60
CA ASN A 76 -25.87 -15.70 12.23
C ASN A 76 -25.05 -14.51 11.74
N PHE A 77 -25.71 -13.37 11.60
CA PHE A 77 -25.04 -12.17 11.14
C PHE A 77 -24.29 -11.47 12.28
N VAL A 78 -23.03 -11.12 12.02
CA VAL A 78 -22.21 -10.22 12.83
C VAL A 78 -21.98 -8.96 12.03
N TYR A 79 -22.06 -7.82 12.70
CA TYR A 79 -21.91 -6.51 12.07
C TYR A 79 -20.66 -5.82 12.61
N GLY A 80 -20.07 -4.93 11.80
CA GLY A 80 -18.85 -4.21 12.11
C GLY A 80 -17.68 -4.59 11.22
N THR A 81 -16.48 -4.56 11.77
CA THR A 81 -15.26 -4.92 11.03
C THR A 81 -14.41 -5.93 11.82
N ASP A 82 -13.79 -6.87 11.12
CA ASP A 82 -12.78 -7.81 11.63
C ASP A 82 -11.36 -7.21 11.60
N ARG A 83 -11.20 -6.06 10.96
CA ARG A 83 -9.95 -5.30 10.85
C ARG A 83 -9.84 -4.33 12.00
N PHE A 84 -9.54 -4.83 13.18
CA PHE A 84 -9.57 -4.07 14.44
C PHE A 84 -8.58 -2.91 14.50
N GLN A 85 -7.50 -2.92 13.71
CA GLN A 85 -6.63 -1.76 13.58
C GLN A 85 -7.35 -0.54 13.02
N TYR A 86 -8.26 -0.71 12.06
CA TYR A 86 -9.02 0.41 11.49
C TYR A 86 -10.13 0.88 12.43
N GLN A 87 -10.74 -0.04 13.18
CA GLN A 87 -11.66 0.34 14.24
C GLN A 87 -10.95 1.21 15.28
N PHE A 88 -9.75 0.83 15.71
CA PHE A 88 -8.94 1.63 16.60
C PHE A 88 -8.55 2.99 16.02
N ILE A 89 -8.11 3.03 14.75
CA ILE A 89 -7.75 4.30 14.08
C ILE A 89 -8.97 5.21 14.02
N SER A 90 -10.15 4.69 13.64
CA SER A 90 -11.40 5.44 13.57
C SER A 90 -11.84 6.00 14.94
N ASP A 91 -11.67 5.22 16.00
CA ASP A 91 -12.02 5.63 17.35
C ASP A 91 -11.05 6.69 17.90
N LYS A 92 -9.74 6.48 17.76
CA LYS A 92 -8.72 7.37 18.33
C LYS A 92 -8.53 8.65 17.51
N TYR A 93 -8.68 8.58 16.20
CA TYR A 93 -8.49 9.68 15.27
C TYR A 93 -9.77 10.01 14.53
N SER A 94 -10.85 10.30 15.28
CA SER A 94 -12.22 10.46 14.75
C SER A 94 -12.40 11.66 13.81
N GLY A 95 -11.61 12.72 13.94
CA GLY A 95 -11.65 13.91 13.07
C GLY A 95 -10.73 13.82 11.85
N THR A 96 -10.45 14.96 11.24
CA THR A 96 -9.38 15.10 10.25
C THR A 96 -8.04 14.87 10.95
N VAL A 97 -7.18 14.04 10.36
CA VAL A 97 -5.83 13.82 10.88
C VAL A 97 -4.90 14.83 10.23
N GLU A 98 -4.45 15.80 11.02
CA GLU A 98 -3.41 16.70 10.60
C GLU A 98 -2.05 16.09 10.90
N TYR A 99 -1.12 16.17 9.96
CA TYR A 99 0.22 15.62 10.09
C TYR A 99 1.28 16.63 9.69
N ASP A 100 2.49 16.39 10.14
CA ASP A 100 3.67 17.20 9.85
C ASP A 100 4.66 16.33 9.07
N LYS A 101 4.81 16.58 7.77
CA LYS A 101 5.68 15.81 6.87
C LYS A 101 7.14 15.89 7.32
N ASP A 102 7.56 17.04 7.85
CA ASP A 102 8.96 17.27 8.25
C ASP A 102 9.39 16.41 9.45
N LYS A 103 8.45 15.84 10.18
CA LYS A 103 8.71 14.90 11.26
C LYS A 103 8.85 13.46 10.80
N LEU A 104 8.36 13.14 9.61
CA LEU A 104 8.44 11.80 9.06
C LEU A 104 9.88 11.47 8.64
N ARG A 105 10.25 10.22 8.79
CA ARG A 105 11.46 9.65 8.19
C ARG A 105 11.06 8.90 6.94
N ILE A 106 11.24 9.54 5.80
CA ILE A 106 10.93 9.01 4.47
C ILE A 106 12.26 8.74 3.77
N TYR A 107 12.57 7.46 3.55
CA TYR A 107 13.84 7.06 2.96
C TYR A 107 13.62 6.42 1.59
N THR A 108 14.33 6.95 0.59
CA THR A 108 14.54 6.28 -0.69
C THR A 108 15.74 5.37 -0.55
N ILE A 109 15.58 4.09 -0.89
CA ILE A 109 16.66 3.09 -0.85
C ILE A 109 16.94 2.57 -2.26
N ASP A 110 18.21 2.32 -2.52
CA ASP A 110 18.69 1.57 -3.67
C ASP A 110 19.91 0.74 -3.29
N ILE A 111 20.09 -0.43 -3.88
CA ILE A 111 21.19 -1.35 -3.58
C ILE A 111 21.90 -1.78 -4.85
N GLU A 112 23.22 -2.00 -4.74
CA GLU A 112 23.99 -2.59 -5.81
C GLU A 112 24.69 -3.88 -5.36
N VAL A 113 24.67 -4.87 -6.25
CA VAL A 113 25.24 -6.18 -5.98
C VAL A 113 26.25 -6.56 -7.06
N GLU A 114 27.19 -7.46 -6.74
CA GLU A 114 28.26 -7.93 -7.64
C GLU A 114 27.68 -8.92 -8.66
N SER A 115 27.01 -8.41 -9.71
CA SER A 115 26.41 -9.26 -10.73
C SER A 115 27.34 -9.46 -11.93
N GLU A 116 27.57 -10.75 -12.31
CA GLU A 116 28.32 -11.14 -13.51
C GLU A 116 27.42 -11.43 -14.71
N HIS A 117 26.19 -11.93 -14.46
CA HIS A 117 25.32 -12.48 -15.50
C HIS A 117 23.92 -11.87 -15.47
N GLY A 118 23.83 -10.59 -15.84
CA GLY A 118 22.54 -9.90 -15.95
C GLY A 118 21.95 -9.47 -14.62
N PHE A 119 20.63 -9.45 -14.52
CA PHE A 119 19.94 -8.96 -13.33
C PHE A 119 19.99 -10.00 -12.20
N PRO A 120 20.38 -9.64 -10.96
CA PRO A 120 20.54 -10.57 -9.86
C PRO A 120 19.23 -11.27 -9.49
N ASN A 121 19.33 -12.57 -9.15
CA ASN A 121 18.18 -13.34 -8.71
C ASN A 121 17.92 -13.10 -7.22
N VAL A 122 16.76 -12.54 -6.90
CA VAL A 122 16.34 -12.25 -5.52
C VAL A 122 16.17 -13.53 -4.70
N GLU A 123 15.68 -14.63 -5.31
CA GLU A 123 15.45 -15.88 -4.59
C GLU A 123 16.76 -16.56 -4.18
N ASP A 124 17.74 -16.58 -5.08
CA ASP A 124 19.05 -17.18 -4.82
C ASP A 124 19.93 -16.25 -3.98
N HIS A 125 19.76 -14.92 -4.14
CA HIS A 125 20.53 -13.87 -3.47
C HIS A 125 22.01 -14.27 -3.28
N ALA A 126 22.61 -14.80 -4.39
CA ALA A 126 23.94 -15.40 -4.35
C ALA A 126 25.03 -14.33 -4.29
N GLU A 127 24.86 -13.26 -5.06
CA GLU A 127 25.85 -12.21 -5.26
C GLU A 127 26.01 -11.34 -4.01
N LYS A 128 27.22 -10.87 -3.81
CA LYS A 128 27.61 -10.01 -2.70
C LYS A 128 27.05 -8.60 -2.89
N MET A 129 26.50 -8.04 -1.80
CA MET A 129 26.10 -6.63 -1.77
C MET A 129 27.34 -5.74 -1.71
N ILE A 130 27.40 -4.77 -2.62
CA ILE A 130 28.53 -3.85 -2.77
C ILE A 130 28.24 -2.51 -2.16
N CYS A 131 27.01 -2.02 -2.38
CA CYS A 131 26.61 -0.69 -1.99
C CYS A 131 25.16 -0.70 -1.49
N ILE A 132 24.87 0.10 -0.47
CA ILE A 132 23.52 0.48 -0.05
C ILE A 132 23.49 1.99 0.00
N THR A 133 22.54 2.60 -0.70
CA THR A 133 22.31 4.04 -0.65
C THR A 133 20.93 4.34 -0.07
N ILE A 134 20.88 5.26 0.88
CA ILE A 134 19.65 5.82 1.43
C ILE A 134 19.67 7.34 1.24
N LYS A 135 18.59 7.88 0.68
CA LYS A 135 18.32 9.32 0.71
C LYS A 135 17.19 9.62 1.68
N ASP A 136 17.46 10.45 2.68
CA ASP A 136 16.42 11.05 3.54
C ASP A 136 15.74 12.16 2.76
N GLN A 137 14.48 11.94 2.35
CA GLN A 137 13.74 12.88 1.51
C GLN A 137 13.43 14.19 2.21
N VAL A 138 13.29 14.19 3.54
CA VAL A 138 12.99 15.38 4.33
C VAL A 138 14.24 16.20 4.57
N LYS A 139 15.32 15.57 5.02
CA LYS A 139 16.59 16.26 5.30
C LYS A 139 17.46 16.48 4.07
N LYS A 140 17.11 15.84 2.94
CA LYS A 140 17.86 15.87 1.67
C LYS A 140 19.33 15.40 1.82
N GLN A 141 19.59 14.52 2.81
CA GLN A 141 20.88 13.90 3.06
C GLN A 141 20.94 12.51 2.43
N ILE A 142 22.09 12.14 1.91
CA ILE A 142 22.35 10.84 1.28
C ILE A 142 23.41 10.11 2.11
N LEU A 143 23.11 8.89 2.51
CA LEU A 143 24.05 8.01 3.20
C LEU A 143 24.33 6.82 2.29
N VAL A 144 25.62 6.54 2.12
CA VAL A 144 26.10 5.46 1.26
C VAL A 144 27.05 4.56 2.04
N TRP A 145 26.69 3.29 2.16
CA TRP A 145 27.58 2.24 2.67
C TRP A 145 28.20 1.49 1.50
N GLY A 146 29.51 1.48 1.39
CA GLY A 146 30.19 0.82 0.26
C GLY A 146 31.50 0.18 0.66
N LEU A 147 31.96 -0.77 -0.17
CA LEU A 147 33.13 -1.62 0.13
C LEU A 147 34.46 -1.04 -0.34
N ALA A 148 34.44 -0.05 -1.22
CA ALA A 148 35.66 0.52 -1.81
C ALA A 148 35.89 1.96 -1.39
N ASP A 149 37.00 2.57 -1.84
CA ASP A 149 37.24 3.99 -1.63
C ASP A 149 36.39 4.83 -2.58
N TYR A 150 35.69 5.79 -2.03
CA TYR A 150 34.83 6.72 -2.76
C TYR A 150 34.99 8.12 -2.18
N LYS A 151 35.04 9.12 -3.06
CA LYS A 151 35.08 10.53 -2.67
C LYS A 151 33.78 11.22 -3.05
N PRO A 152 32.95 11.63 -2.06
CA PRO A 152 31.71 12.33 -2.35
C PRO A 152 31.95 13.59 -3.21
N LYS A 153 31.11 13.80 -4.22
CA LYS A 153 31.13 14.99 -5.08
C LYS A 153 30.21 16.11 -4.56
N GLN A 154 29.29 15.78 -3.65
CA GLN A 154 28.30 16.69 -3.09
C GLN A 154 28.40 16.71 -1.56
N ASP A 155 28.18 17.88 -0.95
CA ASP A 155 28.31 18.08 0.51
C ASP A 155 27.25 17.34 1.33
N ASN A 156 26.11 17.00 0.72
CA ASN A 156 25.03 16.25 1.35
C ASN A 156 25.18 14.72 1.26
N VAL A 157 26.25 14.22 0.66
CA VAL A 157 26.56 12.79 0.56
C VAL A 157 27.53 12.38 1.65
N HIS A 158 27.11 11.48 2.50
CA HIS A 158 27.91 10.91 3.59
C HIS A 158 28.28 9.47 3.27
N TYR A 159 29.53 9.24 2.90
CA TYR A 159 30.05 7.92 2.57
C TYR A 159 30.61 7.21 3.80
N ILE A 160 30.19 5.98 3.98
CA ILE A 160 30.60 5.09 5.07
C ILE A 160 31.35 3.89 4.48
N LYS A 161 32.67 3.97 4.46
CA LYS A 161 33.52 2.86 4.01
C LYS A 161 33.37 1.66 4.91
N CYS A 162 33.16 0.49 4.30
CA CYS A 162 33.05 -0.82 4.95
C CYS A 162 34.20 -1.73 4.51
N ILE A 163 34.61 -2.64 5.41
CA ILE A 163 35.73 -3.56 5.16
C ILE A 163 35.29 -4.70 4.23
N ASP A 164 34.11 -5.22 4.50
CA ASP A 164 33.47 -6.30 3.75
C ASP A 164 31.93 -6.19 3.83
N GLU A 165 31.21 -7.08 3.19
CA GLU A 165 29.75 -7.09 3.19
C GLU A 165 29.16 -7.26 4.59
N LYS A 166 29.80 -8.05 5.44
CA LYS A 166 29.35 -8.25 6.81
C LYS A 166 29.43 -6.94 7.61
N ASP A 167 30.52 -6.19 7.50
CA ASP A 167 30.68 -4.88 8.13
C ASP A 167 29.69 -3.88 7.57
N LEU A 168 29.45 -3.91 6.23
CA LEU A 168 28.45 -3.08 5.58
C LEU A 168 27.05 -3.31 6.18
N LEU A 169 26.61 -4.56 6.25
CA LEU A 169 25.31 -4.91 6.80
C LEU A 169 25.18 -4.58 8.29
N ILE A 170 26.25 -4.76 9.09
CA ILE A 170 26.26 -4.40 10.52
C ILE A 170 26.10 -2.89 10.70
N LYS A 171 26.86 -2.09 9.96
CA LYS A 171 26.80 -0.62 10.02
C LYS A 171 25.45 -0.09 9.54
N PHE A 172 24.93 -0.67 8.46
CA PHE A 172 23.60 -0.36 7.95
C PHE A 172 22.51 -0.66 8.99
N ILE A 173 22.46 -1.87 9.56
CA ILE A 173 21.46 -2.25 10.59
C ILE A 173 21.56 -1.39 11.84
N LYS A 174 22.77 -0.97 12.22
CA LYS A 174 22.94 -0.03 13.34
C LYS A 174 22.25 1.29 13.06
N PHE A 175 22.48 1.88 11.91
CA PHE A 175 21.80 3.10 11.46
C PHE A 175 20.29 2.90 11.38
N TRP A 176 19.83 1.83 10.71
CA TRP A 176 18.41 1.52 10.52
C TRP A 176 17.66 1.41 11.84
N LYS A 177 18.25 0.77 12.85
CA LYS A 177 17.66 0.63 14.17
C LYS A 177 17.54 1.99 14.90
N GLU A 178 18.56 2.84 14.78
CA GLU A 178 18.60 4.15 15.44
C GLU A 178 17.67 5.15 14.79
N TYR A 179 17.64 5.12 13.45
CA TYR A 179 16.87 6.04 12.63
C TYR A 179 15.76 5.34 11.83
N THR A 180 15.08 4.37 12.45
CA THR A 180 14.03 3.58 11.82
C THR A 180 13.06 4.46 11.00
N PRO A 181 12.87 4.18 9.70
CA PRO A 181 11.95 4.96 8.86
C PRO A 181 10.49 4.77 9.25
N ASP A 182 9.65 5.73 8.88
CA ASP A 182 8.21 5.59 8.85
C ASP A 182 7.75 5.05 7.50
N ILE A 183 8.42 5.54 6.44
CA ILE A 183 8.17 5.17 5.05
C ILE A 183 9.51 4.81 4.40
N ILE A 184 9.54 3.69 3.71
CA ILE A 184 10.61 3.31 2.79
C ILE A 184 10.05 3.28 1.37
N THR A 185 10.78 3.86 0.44
CA THR A 185 10.46 3.91 -0.98
C THR A 185 11.70 3.60 -1.82
N GLY A 186 11.55 3.50 -3.12
CA GLY A 186 12.56 3.24 -4.12
C GLY A 186 11.90 2.76 -5.39
N TRP A 187 12.66 2.57 -6.45
CA TRP A 187 12.12 2.11 -7.73
C TRP A 187 12.12 0.58 -7.80
N ASN A 188 10.96 -0.04 -7.67
CA ASN A 188 10.78 -1.49 -7.56
C ASN A 188 11.36 -2.09 -6.26
N SER A 189 11.59 -1.27 -5.26
CA SER A 189 12.27 -1.64 -4.01
C SER A 189 11.55 -2.71 -3.22
N LYS A 190 10.22 -2.81 -3.33
CA LYS A 190 9.41 -3.82 -2.66
C LYS A 190 9.70 -5.24 -3.15
N TYR A 191 10.04 -5.41 -4.43
CA TYR A 191 10.24 -6.73 -5.04
C TYR A 191 11.70 -7.04 -5.34
N PHE A 192 12.60 -6.06 -5.22
CA PHE A 192 14.02 -6.25 -5.44
C PHE A 192 14.87 -5.87 -4.22
N ASP A 193 15.02 -4.58 -3.91
CA ASP A 193 15.97 -4.09 -2.91
C ASP A 193 15.71 -4.66 -1.52
N ILE A 194 14.47 -4.53 -1.04
CA ILE A 194 14.10 -4.99 0.30
C ILE A 194 14.20 -6.51 0.44
N PRO A 195 13.65 -7.33 -0.47
CA PRO A 195 13.82 -8.77 -0.40
C PRO A 195 15.28 -9.22 -0.47
N TYR A 196 16.06 -8.64 -1.37
CA TYR A 196 17.49 -8.98 -1.50
C TYR A 196 18.25 -8.65 -0.21
N LEU A 197 18.08 -7.42 0.30
CA LEU A 197 18.70 -6.96 1.55
C LEU A 197 18.31 -7.83 2.74
N VAL A 198 17.03 -8.14 2.91
CA VAL A 198 16.52 -8.97 4.02
C VAL A 198 17.13 -10.37 3.97
N ARG A 199 17.19 -10.99 2.79
CA ARG A 199 17.76 -12.32 2.61
C ARG A 199 19.28 -12.35 2.81
N ARG A 200 20.00 -11.31 2.36
CA ARG A 200 21.44 -11.19 2.61
C ARG A 200 21.74 -11.00 4.09
N ILE A 201 20.97 -10.19 4.79
CA ILE A 201 21.09 -10.02 6.26
C ILE A 201 20.85 -11.36 6.96
N ASP A 202 19.81 -12.09 6.58
CA ASP A 202 19.50 -13.41 7.16
C ASP A 202 20.65 -14.41 6.94
N LYS A 203 21.14 -14.49 5.72
CA LYS A 203 22.24 -15.41 5.31
C LYS A 203 23.55 -15.12 6.07
N ILE A 204 23.89 -13.85 6.26
CA ILE A 204 25.23 -13.45 6.77
C ILE A 204 25.19 -13.19 8.27
N LEU A 205 24.12 -12.60 8.82
CA LEU A 205 24.00 -12.16 10.19
C LEU A 205 22.96 -12.94 11.01
N GLY A 206 22.13 -13.74 10.33
CA GLY A 206 21.10 -14.59 10.92
C GLY A 206 19.78 -13.88 11.22
N GLU A 207 18.74 -14.68 11.47
CA GLU A 207 17.34 -14.27 11.63
C GLU A 207 17.13 -13.20 12.71
N THR A 208 17.83 -13.31 13.83
CA THR A 208 17.73 -12.32 14.93
C THR A 208 18.11 -10.91 14.46
N VAL A 209 19.09 -10.79 13.57
CA VAL A 209 19.52 -9.50 13.01
C VAL A 209 18.57 -9.05 11.91
N LYS A 210 18.14 -9.96 11.03
CA LYS A 210 17.11 -9.71 10.02
C LYS A 210 15.86 -9.06 10.65
N ASN A 211 15.40 -9.61 11.76
CA ASN A 211 14.21 -9.11 12.42
C ASN A 211 14.35 -7.67 12.94
N LYS A 212 15.58 -7.14 13.08
CA LYS A 212 15.83 -5.72 13.42
C LYS A 212 15.51 -4.75 12.30
N MET A 213 15.23 -5.25 11.10
CA MET A 213 14.67 -4.42 10.01
C MET A 213 13.25 -3.92 10.34
N SER A 214 12.54 -4.56 11.25
CA SER A 214 11.27 -4.08 11.81
C SER A 214 11.49 -3.49 13.20
N PRO A 215 10.90 -2.32 13.53
CA PRO A 215 10.95 -1.75 14.88
C PRO A 215 10.31 -2.65 15.94
N TRP A 216 9.50 -3.62 15.51
CA TRP A 216 8.82 -4.56 16.39
C TRP A 216 9.38 -5.99 16.32
N GLY A 217 10.50 -6.15 15.58
CA GLY A 217 11.15 -7.45 15.44
C GLY A 217 10.35 -8.45 14.59
N GLN A 218 9.53 -7.96 13.66
CA GLN A 218 8.65 -8.79 12.82
C GLN A 218 8.88 -8.49 11.35
N VAL A 219 9.67 -9.35 10.72
CA VAL A 219 9.91 -9.37 9.28
C VAL A 219 9.27 -10.64 8.73
N MET A 220 8.23 -10.49 7.92
CA MET A 220 7.46 -11.63 7.40
C MET A 220 7.55 -11.68 5.89
N GLU A 221 7.87 -12.83 5.37
CA GLU A 221 7.81 -13.11 3.94
C GLU A 221 6.35 -13.31 3.52
N ASP A 222 5.98 -12.73 2.38
CA ASP A 222 4.67 -12.84 1.77
C ASP A 222 4.81 -12.91 0.25
N SER A 223 3.77 -13.31 -0.44
CA SER A 223 3.80 -13.40 -1.90
C SER A 223 2.52 -12.88 -2.51
N THR A 224 2.64 -12.38 -3.74
CA THR A 224 1.50 -12.01 -4.57
C THR A 224 1.60 -12.69 -5.92
N TYR A 225 0.45 -13.05 -6.47
CA TYR A 225 0.35 -13.59 -7.83
C TYR A 225 -0.04 -12.45 -8.78
N TYR A 226 0.85 -12.13 -9.71
CA TYR A 226 0.61 -11.06 -10.67
C TYR A 226 1.13 -11.47 -12.06
N MET A 227 0.32 -11.32 -13.09
CA MET A 227 0.65 -11.63 -14.50
C MET A 227 1.25 -13.03 -14.71
N GLY A 228 0.70 -14.06 -14.06
CA GLY A 228 1.17 -15.44 -14.23
C GLY A 228 2.43 -15.82 -13.43
N LYS A 229 2.95 -14.91 -12.61
CA LYS A 229 4.14 -15.14 -11.78
C LYS A 229 3.86 -14.87 -10.31
N THR A 230 4.41 -15.69 -9.44
CA THR A 230 4.47 -15.41 -8.00
C THR A 230 5.65 -14.49 -7.74
N GLN A 231 5.40 -13.37 -7.09
CA GLN A 231 6.43 -12.43 -6.64
C GLN A 231 6.46 -12.41 -5.12
N THR A 232 7.63 -12.62 -4.55
CA THR A 232 7.87 -12.64 -3.12
C THR A 232 8.29 -11.25 -2.64
N TYR A 233 7.81 -10.85 -1.48
CA TYR A 233 8.21 -9.60 -0.81
C TYR A 233 8.22 -9.79 0.70
N PHE A 234 8.85 -8.85 1.42
CA PHE A 234 8.88 -8.88 2.89
C PHE A 234 8.08 -7.74 3.48
N ARG A 235 7.24 -8.04 4.47
CA ARG A 235 6.61 -7.02 5.30
C ARG A 235 7.52 -6.67 6.47
N LEU A 236 7.90 -5.41 6.55
CA LEU A 236 8.62 -4.84 7.67
C LEU A 236 7.61 -4.22 8.63
N HIS A 237 7.04 -5.00 9.56
CA HIS A 237 5.98 -4.51 10.42
C HIS A 237 6.38 -3.23 11.16
N GLY A 238 5.57 -2.18 11.06
CA GLY A 238 5.81 -0.86 11.62
C GLY A 238 6.49 0.14 10.68
N ILE A 239 6.83 -0.27 9.46
CA ILE A 239 7.37 0.58 8.40
C ILE A 239 6.47 0.44 7.18
N ALA A 240 6.02 1.54 6.60
CA ALA A 240 5.25 1.52 5.37
C ALA A 240 6.19 1.44 4.15
N GLN A 241 5.92 0.48 3.25
CA GLN A 241 6.66 0.32 2.00
C GLN A 241 5.83 0.92 0.86
N LEU A 242 6.14 2.15 0.52
CA LEU A 242 5.51 2.87 -0.60
C LEU A 242 6.46 2.84 -1.80
N ASP A 243 6.52 1.69 -2.47
CA ASP A 243 7.30 1.51 -3.70
C ASP A 243 6.91 2.55 -4.75
N TYR A 244 7.88 3.35 -5.23
CA TYR A 244 7.59 4.48 -6.09
C TYR A 244 7.12 4.06 -7.49
N LEU A 245 7.61 2.94 -8.02
CA LEU A 245 7.09 2.36 -9.26
C LEU A 245 5.61 1.99 -9.12
N GLN A 246 5.23 1.38 -8.00
CA GLN A 246 3.83 1.04 -7.76
C GLN A 246 2.95 2.28 -7.58
N LEU A 247 3.44 3.32 -6.89
CA LEU A 247 2.74 4.60 -6.77
C LEU A 247 2.54 5.23 -8.14
N TYR A 248 3.60 5.28 -8.95
CA TYR A 248 3.54 5.83 -10.30
C TYR A 248 2.51 5.08 -11.17
N GLN A 249 2.59 3.76 -11.24
CA GLN A 249 1.64 2.94 -12.02
C GLN A 249 0.20 3.09 -11.55
N LYS A 250 -0.02 3.31 -10.25
CA LYS A 250 -1.37 3.38 -9.69
C LYS A 250 -2.01 4.75 -9.84
N PHE A 251 -1.26 5.82 -9.67
CA PHE A 251 -1.80 7.17 -9.54
C PHE A 251 -1.55 8.06 -10.76
N THR A 252 -0.82 7.59 -11.76
CA THR A 252 -0.71 8.26 -13.05
C THR A 252 -1.71 7.69 -14.05
N ILE A 253 -2.29 8.57 -14.88
CA ILE A 253 -3.39 8.19 -15.80
C ILE A 253 -2.86 7.56 -17.07
N LYS A 254 -1.68 7.98 -17.54
CA LYS A 254 -1.12 7.55 -18.81
C LYS A 254 -0.28 6.30 -18.66
N ASN A 255 -0.59 5.28 -19.45
CA ASN A 255 0.31 4.14 -19.58
C ASN A 255 1.59 4.56 -20.33
N GLN A 256 2.71 4.06 -19.87
CA GLN A 256 4.02 4.33 -20.45
C GLN A 256 4.49 3.14 -21.30
N GLU A 257 5.33 3.42 -22.30
CA GLU A 257 5.96 2.37 -23.14
C GLU A 257 6.93 1.50 -22.32
N SER A 258 7.58 2.11 -21.33
CA SER A 258 8.48 1.45 -20.40
C SER A 258 8.33 2.03 -18.99
N TYR A 259 8.45 1.17 -17.99
CA TYR A 259 8.46 1.57 -16.58
C TYR A 259 9.84 1.46 -15.95
N LYS A 260 10.91 1.50 -16.75
CA LYS A 260 12.27 1.66 -16.24
C LYS A 260 12.45 3.07 -15.68
N LEU A 261 13.21 3.20 -14.59
CA LEU A 261 13.44 4.48 -13.91
C LEU A 261 14.00 5.55 -14.87
N ASP A 262 14.94 5.18 -15.73
CA ASP A 262 15.49 6.06 -16.74
C ASP A 262 14.41 6.63 -17.70
N HIS A 263 13.56 5.74 -18.25
CA HIS A 263 12.48 6.16 -19.14
C HIS A 263 11.50 7.11 -18.44
N ILE A 264 11.11 6.79 -17.21
CA ILE A 264 10.17 7.65 -16.45
C ILE A 264 10.84 8.95 -16.05
N GLY A 265 12.12 8.94 -15.69
CA GLY A 265 12.91 10.16 -15.48
C GLY A 265 12.91 11.08 -16.70
N PHE A 266 13.11 10.50 -17.88
CA PHE A 266 13.03 11.27 -19.14
C PHE A 266 11.62 11.83 -19.41
N VAL A 267 10.58 11.01 -19.27
CA VAL A 267 9.19 11.42 -19.53
C VAL A 267 8.74 12.53 -18.58
N GLU A 268 9.05 12.40 -17.29
CA GLU A 268 8.54 13.30 -16.27
C GLU A 268 9.45 14.50 -16.01
N LEU A 269 10.76 14.33 -16.07
CA LEU A 269 11.74 15.35 -15.70
C LEU A 269 12.54 15.88 -16.90
N GLY A 270 12.57 15.16 -18.03
CA GLY A 270 13.45 15.45 -19.17
C GLY A 270 14.91 15.02 -18.90
N GLU A 271 15.14 14.19 -17.88
CA GLU A 271 16.47 13.74 -17.45
C GLU A 271 16.67 12.27 -17.77
N THR A 272 17.85 11.91 -18.25
CA THR A 272 18.27 10.51 -18.47
C THR A 272 19.33 10.13 -17.45
N LYS A 273 19.43 8.84 -17.18
CA LYS A 273 20.53 8.28 -16.40
C LYS A 273 21.80 8.20 -17.25
N ASP A 274 22.93 8.17 -16.58
CA ASP A 274 24.19 7.82 -17.23
C ASP A 274 24.15 6.32 -17.63
N ASP A 275 24.52 6.02 -18.86
CA ASP A 275 24.61 4.65 -19.34
C ASP A 275 25.77 3.92 -18.66
N ASN A 276 25.62 2.61 -18.44
CA ASN A 276 26.73 1.76 -18.03
C ASN A 276 27.81 1.76 -19.14
N PRO A 277 29.02 2.30 -18.87
CA PRO A 277 30.07 2.36 -19.87
C PRO A 277 30.84 1.03 -20.07
N TYR A 278 30.47 -0.04 -19.32
CA TYR A 278 31.13 -1.35 -19.32
C TYR A 278 30.14 -2.44 -19.72
N ASP A 279 30.64 -3.60 -20.11
CA ASP A 279 29.80 -4.73 -20.54
C ASP A 279 29.01 -5.35 -19.38
N THR A 280 29.59 -5.31 -18.17
CA THR A 280 28.94 -5.86 -16.96
C THR A 280 29.03 -4.89 -15.78
N PHE A 281 28.08 -5.00 -14.84
CA PHE A 281 28.12 -4.23 -13.57
C PHE A 281 29.37 -4.59 -12.73
N LYS A 282 29.82 -5.85 -12.80
CA LYS A 282 31.03 -6.29 -12.11
C LYS A 282 32.28 -5.60 -12.67
N GLU A 283 32.42 -5.53 -14.00
CA GLU A 283 33.53 -4.79 -14.63
C GLU A 283 33.51 -3.31 -14.25
N TRP A 284 32.32 -2.69 -14.27
CA TRP A 284 32.17 -1.30 -13.87
C TRP A 284 32.64 -1.08 -12.44
N TYR A 285 32.15 -1.89 -11.51
CA TYR A 285 32.56 -1.83 -10.11
C TYR A 285 34.07 -2.02 -9.91
N GLN A 286 34.70 -2.91 -10.67
CA GLN A 286 36.13 -3.20 -10.54
C GLN A 286 37.01 -2.14 -11.19
N GLN A 287 36.58 -1.51 -12.26
CA GLN A 287 37.40 -0.57 -13.05
C GLN A 287 37.14 0.89 -12.66
N ASP A 288 35.91 1.25 -12.34
CA ASP A 288 35.53 2.62 -11.98
C ASP A 288 34.46 2.66 -10.88
N ILE A 289 34.91 2.38 -9.66
CA ILE A 289 34.03 2.41 -8.48
C ILE A 289 33.45 3.78 -8.20
N GLN A 290 34.13 4.85 -8.58
CA GLN A 290 33.67 6.21 -8.35
C GLN A 290 32.38 6.48 -9.14
N SER A 291 32.38 6.22 -10.45
CA SER A 291 31.19 6.40 -11.28
C SER A 291 30.08 5.38 -10.94
N PHE A 292 30.45 4.18 -10.52
CA PHE A 292 29.50 3.16 -10.08
C PHE A 292 28.68 3.60 -8.87
N ILE A 293 29.34 4.19 -7.85
CA ILE A 293 28.64 4.72 -6.67
C ILE A 293 27.86 5.98 -7.02
N ASP A 294 28.40 6.86 -7.88
CA ASP A 294 27.67 8.03 -8.37
C ASP A 294 26.37 7.64 -9.09
N TYR A 295 26.39 6.54 -9.87
CA TYR A 295 25.20 5.99 -10.51
C TYR A 295 24.13 5.53 -9.49
N ASN A 296 24.52 4.80 -8.45
CA ASN A 296 23.59 4.39 -7.37
C ASN A 296 23.02 5.59 -6.61
N ILE A 297 23.81 6.65 -6.41
CA ILE A 297 23.34 7.90 -5.84
C ILE A 297 22.33 8.60 -6.77
N GLN A 298 22.60 8.60 -8.08
CA GLN A 298 21.68 9.18 -9.08
C GLN A 298 20.31 8.51 -9.05
N ASP A 299 20.23 7.19 -8.80
CA ASP A 299 18.96 6.46 -8.73
C ASP A 299 18.08 6.94 -7.58
N VAL A 300 18.61 7.08 -6.38
CA VAL A 300 17.83 7.62 -5.26
C VAL A 300 17.49 9.10 -5.45
N GLU A 301 18.37 9.88 -6.10
CA GLU A 301 18.09 11.28 -6.42
C GLU A 301 17.01 11.44 -7.48
N LEU A 302 16.97 10.56 -8.48
CA LEU A 302 15.96 10.59 -9.52
C LEU A 302 14.57 10.31 -8.96
N VAL A 303 14.45 9.32 -8.06
CA VAL A 303 13.20 9.04 -7.34
C VAL A 303 12.77 10.23 -6.47
N ASP A 304 13.71 10.91 -5.79
CA ASP A 304 13.40 12.10 -4.98
C ASP A 304 12.90 13.26 -5.85
N ARG A 305 13.53 13.52 -7.01
CA ARG A 305 13.07 14.54 -7.98
C ARG A 305 11.71 14.20 -8.59
N LEU A 306 11.43 12.91 -8.83
CA LEU A 306 10.10 12.47 -9.24
C LEU A 306 9.06 12.78 -8.15
N GLU A 307 9.39 12.54 -6.87
CA GLU A 307 8.51 12.91 -5.76
C GLU A 307 8.32 14.41 -5.62
N ASP A 308 9.38 15.21 -5.77
CA ASP A 308 9.27 16.68 -5.73
C ASP A 308 8.31 17.21 -6.82
N ARG A 309 8.23 16.55 -7.98
CA ARG A 309 7.33 16.90 -9.09
C ARG A 309 5.93 16.33 -8.95
N LEU A 310 5.81 15.05 -8.61
CA LEU A 310 4.55 14.30 -8.71
C LEU A 310 3.81 14.17 -7.38
N GLN A 311 4.52 14.31 -6.25
CA GLN A 311 3.99 14.29 -4.88
C GLN A 311 3.14 13.03 -4.57
N LEU A 312 3.55 11.86 -5.09
CA LEU A 312 2.76 10.62 -4.97
C LEU A 312 2.81 10.03 -3.56
N ILE A 313 3.90 10.21 -2.81
CA ILE A 313 3.98 9.80 -1.40
C ILE A 313 3.08 10.70 -0.56
N GLU A 314 3.08 12.00 -0.79
CA GLU A 314 2.20 12.94 -0.09
C GLU A 314 0.73 12.67 -0.39
N LEU A 315 0.40 12.36 -1.65
CA LEU A 315 -0.93 11.89 -2.05
C LEU A 315 -1.32 10.63 -1.28
N ALA A 316 -0.45 9.63 -1.22
CA ALA A 316 -0.71 8.38 -0.50
C ALA A 316 -0.96 8.60 0.99
N ILE A 317 -0.16 9.44 1.66
CA ILE A 317 -0.33 9.79 3.07
C ILE A 317 -1.69 10.48 3.29
N THR A 318 -2.02 11.46 2.45
CA THR A 318 -3.29 12.20 2.53
C THR A 318 -4.49 11.27 2.33
N MET A 319 -4.43 10.38 1.34
CA MET A 319 -5.48 9.38 1.09
C MET A 319 -5.63 8.42 2.27
N ALA A 320 -4.52 7.96 2.85
CA ALA A 320 -4.55 7.06 4.00
C ALA A 320 -5.21 7.69 5.23
N TYR A 321 -4.91 8.95 5.54
CA TYR A 321 -5.53 9.66 6.64
C TYR A 321 -7.02 9.95 6.39
N ASN A 322 -7.39 10.32 5.17
CA ASN A 322 -8.79 10.51 4.81
C ASN A 322 -9.60 9.22 4.93
N ALA A 323 -8.99 8.09 4.55
CA ALA A 323 -9.62 6.77 4.65
C ALA A 323 -9.49 6.11 6.04
N LYS A 324 -8.67 6.66 6.95
CA LYS A 324 -8.36 6.07 8.27
C LYS A 324 -7.71 4.68 8.17
N VAL A 325 -6.74 4.54 7.29
CA VAL A 325 -5.99 3.29 7.04
C VAL A 325 -4.48 3.54 7.16
N ASN A 326 -3.66 2.49 7.15
CA ASN A 326 -2.20 2.64 7.05
C ASN A 326 -1.78 3.12 5.65
N TYR A 327 -0.60 3.71 5.52
CA TYR A 327 -0.13 4.27 4.25
C TYR A 327 -0.09 3.24 3.11
N GLU A 328 0.34 2.01 3.37
CA GLU A 328 0.35 0.95 2.34
C GLU A 328 -1.05 0.50 1.88
N ASP A 329 -2.06 0.76 2.67
CA ASP A 329 -3.42 0.34 2.34
C ASP A 329 -4.02 1.10 1.16
N VAL A 330 -3.42 2.22 0.77
CA VAL A 330 -3.83 2.99 -0.42
C VAL A 330 -3.69 2.20 -1.73
N PHE A 331 -2.85 1.17 -1.73
CA PHE A 331 -2.76 0.24 -2.86
C PHE A 331 -4.00 -0.64 -3.02
N SER A 332 -4.84 -0.77 -1.99
CA SER A 332 -6.09 -1.53 -2.01
C SER A 332 -7.31 -0.61 -2.02
N GLN A 333 -7.89 -0.37 -3.20
CA GLN A 333 -9.10 0.46 -3.31
C GLN A 333 -10.25 -0.09 -2.45
N VAL A 334 -10.46 -1.40 -2.45
CA VAL A 334 -11.50 -2.05 -1.64
C VAL A 334 -11.31 -1.74 -0.15
N ARG A 335 -10.07 -1.81 0.35
CA ARG A 335 -9.77 -1.53 1.76
C ARG A 335 -10.04 -0.09 2.14
N MET A 336 -9.65 0.84 1.27
CA MET A 336 -9.93 2.27 1.49
C MET A 336 -11.43 2.55 1.52
N TRP A 337 -12.18 2.08 0.52
CA TRP A 337 -13.61 2.30 0.46
C TRP A 337 -14.36 1.61 1.60
N ASP A 338 -14.00 0.38 1.97
CA ASP A 338 -14.58 -0.31 3.13
C ASP A 338 -14.47 0.55 4.40
N THR A 339 -13.31 1.18 4.61
CA THR A 339 -13.07 1.98 5.82
C THR A 339 -13.71 3.37 5.73
N ILE A 340 -13.70 4.01 4.57
CA ILE A 340 -14.40 5.29 4.34
C ILE A 340 -15.90 5.12 4.59
N ILE A 341 -16.52 4.11 3.98
CA ILE A 341 -17.94 3.81 4.13
C ILE A 341 -18.27 3.47 5.60
N TYR A 342 -17.43 2.63 6.24
CA TYR A 342 -17.57 2.31 7.65
C TYR A 342 -17.58 3.57 8.54
N ASN A 343 -16.63 4.48 8.34
CA ASN A 343 -16.54 5.72 9.11
C ASN A 343 -17.71 6.68 8.83
N GLU A 344 -18.16 6.75 7.59
CA GLU A 344 -19.31 7.62 7.24
C GLU A 344 -20.60 7.11 7.88
N LEU A 345 -20.86 5.82 7.82
CA LEU A 345 -22.04 5.21 8.42
C LEU A 345 -22.02 5.26 9.94
N LEU A 346 -20.84 5.18 10.57
CA LEU A 346 -20.73 5.36 12.03
C LEU A 346 -21.28 6.72 12.51
N LYS A 347 -21.21 7.78 11.71
CA LYS A 347 -21.74 9.10 12.06
C LYS A 347 -23.26 9.08 12.28
N THR A 348 -23.95 8.16 11.62
CA THR A 348 -25.39 7.95 11.74
C THR A 348 -25.75 6.73 12.60
N ASN A 349 -24.79 6.18 13.35
CA ASN A 349 -24.93 4.94 14.11
C ASN A 349 -25.40 3.74 13.25
N THR A 350 -25.03 3.74 11.98
CA THR A 350 -25.33 2.65 11.04
C THR A 350 -24.12 1.76 10.89
N ILE A 351 -24.32 0.44 11.01
CA ILE A 351 -23.25 -0.56 10.99
C ILE A 351 -23.46 -1.52 9.82
N VAL A 352 -22.39 -1.71 9.04
CA VAL A 352 -22.40 -2.68 7.93
C VAL A 352 -22.27 -4.12 8.43
N PRO A 353 -22.86 -5.11 7.73
CA PRO A 353 -22.59 -6.51 8.00
C PRO A 353 -21.11 -6.82 7.71
N MET A 354 -20.54 -7.77 8.44
CA MET A 354 -19.22 -8.29 8.14
C MET A 354 -19.21 -8.92 6.76
N ARG A 355 -18.05 -8.80 6.10
CA ARG A 355 -17.83 -9.45 4.82
C ARG A 355 -17.91 -10.97 5.01
N ASP A 356 -18.70 -11.64 4.17
CA ASP A 356 -18.73 -13.09 4.10
C ASP A 356 -17.35 -13.58 3.61
N MET A 357 -16.66 -14.35 4.45
CA MET A 357 -15.34 -14.91 4.12
C MET A 357 -15.45 -16.12 3.18
N ASN A 358 -16.65 -16.73 3.06
CA ASN A 358 -16.96 -17.79 2.12
C ASN A 358 -18.14 -17.39 1.23
N PRO A 359 -17.98 -16.39 0.34
CA PRO A 359 -19.02 -16.14 -0.62
C PRO A 359 -19.19 -17.43 -1.44
N GLN A 360 -20.34 -18.10 -1.32
CA GLN A 360 -20.72 -19.11 -2.32
C GLN A 360 -20.64 -18.37 -3.65
N SER A 361 -19.60 -18.66 -4.42
CA SER A 361 -19.41 -18.09 -5.74
C SER A 361 -20.53 -18.60 -6.66
N LYS A 362 -21.69 -17.97 -6.60
CA LYS A 362 -22.55 -17.96 -7.77
C LYS A 362 -21.75 -17.16 -8.79
N GLU A 363 -21.27 -17.83 -9.81
CA GLU A 363 -20.67 -17.16 -10.96
C GLU A 363 -21.66 -16.08 -11.40
N LEU A 364 -21.27 -14.84 -11.21
CA LEU A 364 -22.00 -13.72 -11.76
C LEU A 364 -21.80 -13.81 -13.27
N VAL A 365 -22.89 -14.10 -13.99
CA VAL A 365 -22.88 -14.06 -15.44
C VAL A 365 -22.48 -12.66 -15.83
N GLY A 366 -21.33 -12.52 -16.47
CA GLY A 366 -20.81 -11.24 -16.95
C GLY A 366 -21.65 -10.68 -18.12
N ALA A 367 -21.30 -9.49 -18.59
CA ALA A 367 -21.91 -8.91 -19.77
C ALA A 367 -21.65 -9.78 -21.01
N TYR A 368 -22.58 -9.74 -21.96
CA TYR A 368 -22.39 -10.43 -23.24
C TYR A 368 -21.18 -9.83 -24.00
N VAL A 369 -20.24 -10.68 -24.35
CA VAL A 369 -19.12 -10.34 -25.22
C VAL A 369 -19.27 -11.15 -26.50
N LYS A 370 -19.40 -10.46 -27.63
CA LYS A 370 -19.46 -11.13 -28.93
C LYS A 370 -18.06 -11.65 -29.29
N GLU A 371 -17.98 -12.90 -29.74
CA GLU A 371 -16.74 -13.46 -30.26
C GLU A 371 -16.23 -12.64 -31.45
N PRO A 372 -14.95 -12.28 -31.48
CA PRO A 372 -14.37 -11.51 -32.56
C PRO A 372 -14.32 -12.34 -33.84
N ILE A 373 -14.68 -11.71 -34.98
CA ILE A 373 -14.44 -12.29 -36.30
C ILE A 373 -12.99 -11.98 -36.66
N THR A 374 -12.13 -12.98 -36.63
CA THR A 374 -10.71 -12.83 -36.93
C THR A 374 -10.49 -12.64 -38.41
N GLY A 375 -9.65 -11.67 -38.79
CA GLY A 375 -9.32 -11.36 -40.20
C GLY A 375 -9.02 -9.88 -40.40
N PHE A 376 -8.80 -9.54 -41.66
CA PHE A 376 -8.72 -8.14 -42.10
C PHE A 376 -10.13 -7.60 -42.36
N HIS A 377 -10.42 -6.42 -41.83
CA HIS A 377 -11.67 -5.75 -41.98
C HIS A 377 -11.45 -4.34 -42.53
N ASP A 378 -12.14 -3.99 -43.60
CA ASP A 378 -12.17 -2.65 -44.17
C ASP A 378 -13.22 -1.81 -43.42
N TRP A 379 -12.99 -0.50 -43.32
CA TRP A 379 -13.95 0.46 -42.77
C TRP A 379 -14.37 0.15 -41.32
N VAL A 380 -13.40 -0.11 -40.47
CA VAL A 380 -13.66 -0.35 -39.04
C VAL A 380 -13.95 0.98 -38.35
N VAL A 381 -15.09 1.04 -37.63
CA VAL A 381 -15.45 2.17 -36.78
C VAL A 381 -15.61 1.66 -35.36
N SER A 382 -14.93 2.29 -34.45
CA SER A 382 -15.00 1.98 -32.99
C SER A 382 -15.85 3.02 -32.30
N PHE A 383 -16.81 2.56 -31.51
CA PHE A 383 -17.61 3.40 -30.61
C PHE A 383 -17.40 2.98 -29.20
N ASP A 384 -17.26 3.96 -28.31
CA ASP A 384 -17.22 3.76 -26.87
C ASP A 384 -18.28 4.64 -26.20
N LEU A 385 -18.99 4.07 -25.21
CA LEU A 385 -19.97 4.79 -24.43
C LEU A 385 -19.30 5.36 -23.19
N ASN A 386 -19.07 6.65 -23.21
CA ASN A 386 -18.42 7.34 -22.09
C ASN A 386 -19.18 7.10 -20.78
N SER A 387 -18.46 6.60 -19.77
CA SER A 387 -19.00 6.36 -18.42
C SER A 387 -20.28 5.50 -18.40
N LEU A 388 -20.36 4.45 -19.22
CA LEU A 388 -21.57 3.62 -19.39
C LEU A 388 -22.16 3.17 -18.04
N TYR A 389 -21.38 2.56 -17.15
CA TYR A 389 -21.87 2.07 -15.88
C TYR A 389 -22.38 3.19 -14.94
N PRO A 390 -21.67 4.28 -14.72
CA PRO A 390 -22.21 5.42 -13.99
C PRO A 390 -23.52 5.96 -14.53
N HIS A 391 -23.65 6.08 -15.86
CA HIS A 391 -24.90 6.55 -16.47
C HIS A 391 -26.04 5.57 -16.29
N LEU A 392 -25.81 4.25 -16.38
CA LEU A 392 -26.83 3.25 -16.11
C LEU A 392 -27.24 3.23 -14.63
N ILE A 393 -26.30 3.39 -13.71
CA ILE A 393 -26.59 3.52 -12.26
C ILE A 393 -27.48 4.72 -12.01
N MET A 394 -27.17 5.87 -12.61
CA MET A 394 -28.00 7.09 -12.49
C MET A 394 -29.37 6.93 -13.18
N GLN A 395 -29.40 6.38 -14.39
CA GLN A 395 -30.63 6.23 -15.16
C GLN A 395 -31.63 5.29 -14.49
N TYR A 396 -31.15 4.18 -13.94
CA TYR A 396 -31.99 3.15 -13.32
C TYR A 396 -32.05 3.26 -11.79
N ASN A 397 -31.46 4.30 -11.20
CA ASN A 397 -31.39 4.52 -9.77
C ASN A 397 -30.93 3.27 -8.98
N ILE A 398 -29.83 2.64 -9.47
CA ILE A 398 -29.28 1.41 -8.89
C ILE A 398 -28.51 1.77 -7.63
N SER A 399 -29.03 1.41 -6.46
CA SER A 399 -28.34 1.58 -5.20
C SER A 399 -28.78 0.49 -4.20
N PRO A 400 -28.02 0.26 -3.11
CA PRO A 400 -28.41 -0.70 -2.08
C PRO A 400 -29.81 -0.41 -1.50
N GLU A 401 -30.21 0.88 -1.40
CA GLU A 401 -31.49 1.31 -0.84
C GLU A 401 -32.65 1.03 -1.79
N THR A 402 -32.39 0.85 -3.08
CA THR A 402 -33.43 0.57 -4.08
C THR A 402 -33.63 -0.92 -4.35
N ILE A 403 -32.90 -1.80 -3.64
CA ILE A 403 -33.07 -3.24 -3.74
C ILE A 403 -34.41 -3.65 -3.13
N LEU A 404 -35.27 -4.25 -3.93
CA LEU A 404 -36.54 -4.80 -3.46
C LEU A 404 -36.32 -6.22 -2.91
N SER A 405 -36.98 -6.53 -1.77
CA SER A 405 -36.94 -7.87 -1.15
C SER A 405 -37.53 -8.95 -2.02
N ASP A 406 -38.54 -8.58 -2.83
CA ASP A 406 -39.22 -9.50 -3.73
C ASP A 406 -38.90 -9.15 -5.19
N ARG A 407 -38.51 -10.15 -5.96
CA ARG A 407 -38.40 -9.97 -7.42
C ARG A 407 -39.78 -9.73 -8.01
N LYS A 408 -39.96 -8.58 -8.60
CA LYS A 408 -41.12 -8.26 -9.42
C LYS A 408 -40.70 -8.23 -10.87
N ASP A 409 -41.37 -9.01 -11.71
CA ASP A 409 -41.27 -8.85 -13.15
C ASP A 409 -42.04 -7.59 -13.53
N VAL A 410 -41.33 -6.52 -13.87
CA VAL A 410 -41.91 -5.26 -14.31
C VAL A 410 -41.68 -5.13 -15.79
N LEU A 411 -42.71 -4.74 -16.56
CA LEU A 411 -42.55 -4.46 -17.97
C LEU A 411 -41.58 -3.27 -18.13
N ILE A 412 -40.69 -3.36 -19.13
CA ILE A 412 -39.66 -2.35 -19.40
C ILE A 412 -40.30 -0.96 -19.59
N ASP A 413 -41.47 -0.89 -20.21
CA ASP A 413 -42.19 0.35 -20.46
C ASP A 413 -42.72 1.01 -19.16
N GLU A 414 -43.12 0.23 -18.15
CA GLU A 414 -43.51 0.74 -16.81
C GLU A 414 -42.31 1.25 -16.05
N LEU A 415 -41.16 0.57 -16.19
CA LEU A 415 -39.90 0.98 -15.58
C LEU A 415 -39.41 2.31 -16.17
N LEU A 416 -39.48 2.48 -17.51
CA LEU A 416 -39.10 3.70 -18.20
C LEU A 416 -39.99 4.89 -17.81
N LEU A 417 -41.30 4.68 -17.67
CA LEU A 417 -42.24 5.73 -17.26
C LEU A 417 -41.96 6.18 -15.80
N SER A 418 -41.63 5.28 -14.89
CA SER A 418 -41.29 5.65 -13.51
C SER A 418 -39.98 6.43 -13.41
N LEU A 419 -39.00 6.14 -14.29
CA LEU A 419 -37.70 6.77 -14.31
C LEU A 419 -37.71 8.19 -14.93
N ILE A 420 -38.62 8.49 -15.85
CA ILE A 420 -38.77 9.82 -16.43
C ILE A 420 -39.21 10.84 -15.35
N HIS A 421 -39.99 10.42 -14.38
CA HIS A 421 -40.42 11.29 -13.28
C HIS A 421 -39.33 11.53 -12.21
N ILE A 422 -38.34 10.65 -12.12
CA ILE A 422 -37.23 10.76 -11.15
C ILE A 422 -36.07 11.61 -11.73
N SER A 423 -35.89 11.63 -13.06
CA SER A 423 -34.77 12.33 -13.70
C SER A 423 -35.03 13.81 -14.04
N GLU A 424 -36.29 14.28 -14.05
CA GLU A 424 -36.60 15.67 -14.35
C GLU A 424 -36.13 16.72 -13.33
N PRO A 425 -36.09 16.48 -12.01
CA PRO A 425 -35.64 17.49 -11.05
C PRO A 425 -34.14 17.83 -11.18
N THR A 426 -33.32 16.94 -11.71
CA THR A 426 -31.87 17.13 -11.81
C THR A 426 -31.40 17.87 -13.07
N ARG A 427 -32.29 18.12 -14.03
CA ARG A 427 -31.97 18.93 -15.23
C ARG A 427 -32.15 20.44 -15.03
N ARG A 428 -32.55 20.91 -13.85
CA ARG A 428 -32.77 22.34 -13.54
C ARG A 428 -31.73 22.92 -12.56
N LEU A 429 -30.63 22.27 -12.35
CA LEU A 429 -29.44 22.84 -11.70
C LEU A 429 -28.28 22.83 -12.72
#